data_720853b8b5811d25d1c0fa718818acb7
#
_entry.id   720853b8b5811d25d1c0fa718818acb7
#
_cell.length_a   1.000
_cell.length_b   1.000
_cell.length_c   1.000
_cell.angle_alpha   90.00
_cell.angle_beta   90.00
_cell.angle_gamma   90.00
#
_symmetry.space_group_name_H-M   'P 1'
#
loop_
_entity.id
_entity.type
_entity.pdbx_description
1 polymer ?
#
loop_
_entity_poly.entity_id
_entity_poly.type
_entity_poly.pdbx_seq_one_letter_code
_entity_poly.pdbx_strand_id
1 'polypeptide(L)'
;MSAEEAASTQERSGSTRLLLVVVVTAILVSVLNQTFVNVVVPDIQQDYGVSQGQVGWVITGYLLVFAVGIPLYGRIADLYSLRRTFAVGLAVLALGSLFCALAPTLPLLVAGRIVQGIGASAIPALGFAAVAKSLPPGERGTALGLLSASVGAGAAIGPVLGGLVAGLVGWHWLFLLTVVLSAGLIPGALRALPGASNVEQTGFVETLRRFDVPGGLSLALGAGFALLGVTEGQVNGFRSPASWGSFVLFALLAVFFVWRTRTASEPFVSPGLFRNRAFLSTAAVGFFMMFANIGSLVLSPLLLSEENGLPAAGIGIVLAPGAIVVAVLSPLAGRLSDRVGPRALVRTGLVIMLASTFSVSAYAAGAPALWVSVGLLGLGLGFASVNSPNANAATATLSPEESGVGLGIYQMVFFLGGGFGPAVAATFLAFRNEARAEALNPLYSLDAAPFSDAFLLVSAATIVAFIASFGLKSTTAKEAP
;
A
#
# COMPACT_ATOMS: atom_id res chain seq x y z
N MET A 1 8.44 30.25 30.73
CA MET A 1 8.54 30.06 29.27
C MET A 1 8.79 31.41 28.64
N SER A 2 9.98 31.62 28.08
CA SER A 2 10.34 32.91 27.49
C SER A 2 9.54 33.15 26.21
N ALA A 3 9.38 34.41 25.78
CA ALA A 3 8.69 34.75 24.53
C ALA A 3 9.37 34.07 23.31
N GLU A 4 10.68 33.87 23.36
CA GLU A 4 11.45 33.12 22.33
C GLU A 4 11.12 31.63 22.33
N GLU A 5 10.92 30.96 23.46
CA GLU A 5 10.49 29.57 23.54
C GLU A 5 9.05 29.41 23.03
N ALA A 6 8.16 30.36 23.30
CA ALA A 6 6.79 30.35 22.76
C ALA A 6 6.78 30.54 21.24
N ALA A 7 7.58 31.46 20.70
CA ALA A 7 7.73 31.69 19.27
C ALA A 7 8.31 30.47 18.52
N SER A 8 9.37 29.86 19.05
CA SER A 8 10.00 28.67 18.48
C SER A 8 9.07 27.44 18.49
N THR A 9 8.24 27.31 19.53
CA THR A 9 7.23 26.24 19.64
C THR A 9 6.11 26.47 18.64
N GLN A 10 5.71 27.71 18.41
CA GLN A 10 4.65 28.08 17.46
C GLN A 10 5.10 27.89 16.01
N GLU A 11 6.34 28.25 15.66
CA GLU A 11 6.94 27.99 14.35
C GLU A 11 7.09 26.49 14.05
N ARG A 12 7.56 25.71 15.01
CA ARG A 12 7.64 24.23 14.89
C ARG A 12 6.27 23.62 14.68
N SER A 13 5.26 24.05 15.43
CA SER A 13 3.87 23.57 15.27
C SER A 13 3.30 23.90 13.88
N GLY A 14 3.56 25.10 13.35
CA GLY A 14 3.13 25.51 12.02
C GLY A 14 3.78 24.68 10.90
N SER A 15 5.09 24.44 11.01
CA SER A 15 5.85 23.62 10.03
C SER A 15 5.39 22.16 10.04
N THR A 16 5.16 21.56 11.21
CA THR A 16 4.68 20.18 11.35
C THR A 16 3.28 20.03 10.77
N ARG A 17 2.39 20.98 11.03
CA ARG A 17 1.02 20.95 10.51
C ARG A 17 1.00 21.03 8.99
N LEU A 18 1.82 21.91 8.39
CA LEU A 18 1.94 22.03 6.93
C LEU A 18 2.50 20.73 6.31
N LEU A 19 3.52 20.13 6.93
CA LEU A 19 4.09 18.85 6.49
C LEU A 19 3.02 17.76 6.45
N LEU A 20 2.25 17.60 7.53
CA LEU A 20 1.19 16.60 7.59
C LEU A 20 0.11 16.85 6.54
N VAL A 21 -0.34 18.08 6.36
CA VAL A 21 -1.34 18.42 5.33
C VAL A 21 -0.84 18.06 3.94
N VAL A 22 0.40 18.42 3.60
CA VAL A 22 0.97 18.14 2.28
C VAL A 22 1.12 16.63 2.05
N VAL A 23 1.67 15.89 3.01
CA VAL A 23 1.93 14.46 2.86
C VAL A 23 0.61 13.66 2.85
N VAL A 24 -0.34 13.96 3.75
CA VAL A 24 -1.67 13.33 3.81
C VAL A 24 -2.43 13.55 2.49
N THR A 25 -2.44 14.80 1.98
CA THR A 25 -3.12 15.11 0.72
C THR A 25 -2.43 14.45 -0.47
N ALA A 26 -1.09 14.39 -0.50
CA ALA A 26 -0.35 13.71 -1.55
C ALA A 26 -0.64 12.20 -1.58
N ILE A 27 -0.69 11.54 -0.41
CA ILE A 27 -1.07 10.12 -0.32
C ILE A 27 -2.51 9.93 -0.77
N LEU A 28 -3.44 10.78 -0.34
CA LEU A 28 -4.83 10.75 -0.79
C LEU A 28 -4.92 10.83 -2.32
N VAL A 29 -4.26 11.81 -2.94
CA VAL A 29 -4.24 11.98 -4.41
C VAL A 29 -3.65 10.76 -5.10
N SER A 30 -2.55 10.18 -4.57
CA SER A 30 -1.92 8.98 -5.12
C SER A 30 -2.86 7.77 -5.08
N VAL A 31 -3.56 7.56 -3.96
CA VAL A 31 -4.52 6.45 -3.81
C VAL A 31 -5.78 6.67 -4.64
N LEU A 32 -6.31 7.90 -4.68
CA LEU A 32 -7.42 8.26 -5.59
C LEU A 32 -7.07 7.92 -7.04
N ASN A 33 -5.86 8.32 -7.49
CA ASN A 33 -5.39 8.03 -8.84
C ASN A 33 -5.32 6.51 -9.13
N GLN A 34 -4.93 5.72 -8.14
CA GLN A 34 -4.88 4.26 -8.28
C GLN A 34 -6.28 3.65 -8.37
N THR A 35 -7.23 4.14 -7.57
CA THR A 35 -8.52 3.48 -7.38
C THR A 35 -9.59 3.91 -8.37
N PHE A 36 -9.61 5.17 -8.82
CA PHE A 36 -10.57 5.61 -9.81
C PHE A 36 -10.36 4.93 -11.17
N VAL A 37 -9.12 4.62 -11.53
CA VAL A 37 -8.82 3.95 -12.82
C VAL A 37 -9.51 2.59 -12.94
N ASN A 38 -9.62 1.86 -11.83
CA ASN A 38 -10.28 0.55 -11.83
C ASN A 38 -11.75 0.61 -12.31
N VAL A 39 -12.43 1.73 -12.03
CA VAL A 39 -13.84 1.94 -12.41
C VAL A 39 -13.98 2.33 -13.87
N VAL A 40 -13.02 3.08 -14.41
CA VAL A 40 -13.10 3.62 -15.79
C VAL A 40 -12.44 2.73 -16.84
N VAL A 41 -11.90 1.56 -16.45
CA VAL A 41 -11.33 0.58 -17.40
C VAL A 41 -12.31 0.20 -18.50
N PRO A 42 -13.61 -0.07 -18.24
CA PRO A 42 -14.56 -0.37 -19.30
C PRO A 42 -14.73 0.79 -20.31
N ASP A 43 -14.75 2.04 -19.83
CA ASP A 43 -14.87 3.22 -20.71
C ASP A 43 -13.62 3.35 -21.60
N ILE A 44 -12.42 3.19 -21.00
CA ILE A 44 -11.14 3.18 -21.73
C ILE A 44 -11.11 2.05 -22.79
N GLN A 45 -11.59 0.86 -22.42
CA GLN A 45 -11.67 -0.27 -23.32
C GLN A 45 -12.56 0.03 -24.53
N GLN A 46 -13.70 0.65 -24.29
CA GLN A 46 -14.66 1.02 -25.33
C GLN A 46 -14.09 2.11 -26.23
N ASP A 47 -13.52 3.17 -25.68
CA ASP A 47 -12.98 4.33 -26.42
C ASP A 47 -11.84 3.93 -27.38
N TYR A 48 -10.97 3.01 -26.95
CA TYR A 48 -9.87 2.53 -27.80
C TYR A 48 -10.21 1.30 -28.62
N GLY A 49 -11.36 0.64 -28.42
CA GLY A 49 -11.76 -0.56 -29.13
C GLY A 49 -10.81 -1.76 -28.93
N VAL A 50 -10.28 -1.92 -27.71
CA VAL A 50 -9.25 -2.91 -27.37
C VAL A 50 -9.81 -4.08 -26.56
N SER A 51 -9.08 -5.21 -26.50
CA SER A 51 -9.47 -6.36 -25.66
C SER A 51 -9.25 -6.10 -24.16
N GLN A 52 -9.95 -6.87 -23.32
CA GLN A 52 -9.81 -6.81 -21.87
C GLN A 52 -8.36 -7.07 -21.41
N GLY A 53 -7.65 -7.99 -22.04
CA GLY A 53 -6.23 -8.27 -21.75
C GLY A 53 -5.32 -7.07 -22.07
N GLN A 54 -5.61 -6.34 -23.15
CA GLN A 54 -4.83 -5.16 -23.53
C GLN A 54 -5.08 -3.99 -22.58
N VAL A 55 -6.34 -3.69 -22.23
CA VAL A 55 -6.65 -2.58 -21.31
C VAL A 55 -6.14 -2.85 -19.90
N GLY A 56 -5.99 -4.10 -19.50
CA GLY A 56 -5.41 -4.50 -18.20
C GLY A 56 -4.02 -3.92 -17.95
N TRP A 57 -3.24 -3.64 -19.00
CA TRP A 57 -1.93 -3.01 -18.89
C TRP A 57 -1.96 -1.58 -18.33
N VAL A 58 -3.11 -0.89 -18.43
CA VAL A 58 -3.32 0.43 -17.82
C VAL A 58 -3.17 0.36 -16.28
N ILE A 59 -3.63 -0.74 -15.67
CA ILE A 59 -3.48 -1.00 -14.23
C ILE A 59 -2.12 -1.63 -13.95
N THR A 60 -1.78 -2.72 -14.65
CA THR A 60 -0.58 -3.53 -14.39
C THR A 60 0.70 -2.73 -14.58
N GLY A 61 0.81 -1.94 -15.64
CA GLY A 61 1.98 -1.09 -15.91
C GLY A 61 2.26 -0.08 -14.78
N TYR A 62 1.22 0.55 -14.25
CA TYR A 62 1.32 1.42 -13.09
C TYR A 62 1.77 0.68 -11.83
N LEU A 63 1.11 -0.45 -11.49
CA LEU A 63 1.38 -1.19 -10.26
C LEU A 63 2.78 -1.78 -10.22
N LEU A 64 3.27 -2.30 -11.34
CA LEU A 64 4.63 -2.84 -11.46
C LEU A 64 5.67 -1.77 -11.13
N VAL A 65 5.57 -0.61 -11.79
CA VAL A 65 6.53 0.48 -11.58
C VAL A 65 6.37 1.12 -10.21
N PHE A 66 5.15 1.20 -9.70
CA PHE A 66 4.88 1.66 -8.33
C PHE A 66 5.58 0.77 -7.29
N ALA A 67 5.45 -0.56 -7.41
CA ALA A 67 6.09 -1.50 -6.49
C ALA A 67 7.63 -1.43 -6.57
N VAL A 68 8.18 -1.34 -7.79
CA VAL A 68 9.61 -1.19 -8.09
C VAL A 68 10.18 0.10 -7.52
N GLY A 69 9.45 1.20 -7.63
CA GLY A 69 9.91 2.54 -7.25
C GLY A 69 10.01 2.77 -5.75
N ILE A 70 9.12 2.15 -4.95
CA ILE A 70 9.05 2.41 -3.50
C ILE A 70 10.40 2.22 -2.78
N PRO A 71 11.10 1.07 -2.88
CA PRO A 71 12.39 0.90 -2.19
C PRO A 71 13.49 1.80 -2.77
N LEU A 72 13.44 2.11 -4.07
CA LEU A 72 14.40 3.03 -4.70
C LEU A 72 14.28 4.44 -4.13
N TYR A 73 13.05 4.97 -4.02
CA TYR A 73 12.82 6.27 -3.39
C TYR A 73 13.14 6.27 -1.89
N GLY A 74 12.94 5.16 -1.18
CA GLY A 74 13.39 5.01 0.20
C GLY A 74 14.90 5.24 0.33
N ARG A 75 15.72 4.62 -0.53
CA ARG A 75 17.18 4.82 -0.55
C ARG A 75 17.57 6.23 -1.00
N ILE A 76 16.88 6.78 -2.01
CA ILE A 76 17.09 8.15 -2.44
C ILE A 76 16.85 9.15 -1.30
N ALA A 77 15.84 8.88 -0.43
CA ALA A 77 15.57 9.73 0.74
C ALA A 77 16.67 9.74 1.80
N ASP A 78 17.54 8.72 1.82
CA ASP A 78 18.70 8.68 2.72
C ASP A 78 19.92 9.38 2.14
N LEU A 79 20.02 9.47 0.81
CA LEU A 79 21.18 10.03 0.10
C LEU A 79 20.95 11.46 -0.42
N TYR A 80 19.70 11.86 -0.62
CA TYR A 80 19.33 13.17 -1.18
C TYR A 80 18.33 13.91 -0.30
N SER A 81 18.10 15.18 -0.64
CA SER A 81 17.10 16.02 -0.01
C SER A 81 15.70 15.44 -0.17
N LEU A 82 15.09 15.04 0.92
CA LEU A 82 13.72 14.50 0.97
C LEU A 82 12.73 15.50 0.35
N ARG A 83 12.90 16.80 0.61
CA ARG A 83 12.11 17.91 0.04
C ARG A 83 12.13 17.90 -1.48
N ARG A 84 13.33 17.88 -2.10
CA ARG A 84 13.48 17.93 -3.55
C ARG A 84 12.96 16.64 -4.18
N THR A 85 13.31 15.49 -3.63
CA THR A 85 12.88 14.18 -4.14
C THR A 85 11.36 14.02 -4.10
N PHE A 86 10.70 14.48 -3.03
CA PHE A 86 9.23 14.45 -2.95
C PHE A 86 8.58 15.38 -3.97
N ALA A 87 9.11 16.60 -4.14
CA ALA A 87 8.63 17.54 -5.14
C ALA A 87 8.82 17.02 -6.58
N VAL A 88 9.94 16.35 -6.87
CA VAL A 88 10.18 15.66 -8.16
C VAL A 88 9.19 14.51 -8.34
N GLY A 89 8.92 13.71 -7.30
CA GLY A 89 7.89 12.66 -7.34
C GLY A 89 6.50 13.19 -7.72
N LEU A 90 6.07 14.30 -7.09
CA LEU A 90 4.82 14.99 -7.43
C LEU A 90 4.83 15.53 -8.87
N ALA A 91 5.93 16.11 -9.33
CA ALA A 91 6.05 16.62 -10.69
C ALA A 91 5.99 15.49 -11.73
N VAL A 92 6.65 14.35 -11.48
CA VAL A 92 6.59 13.17 -12.36
C VAL A 92 5.18 12.57 -12.36
N LEU A 93 4.49 12.52 -11.21
CA LEU A 93 3.09 12.11 -11.11
C LEU A 93 2.18 13.03 -11.94
N ALA A 94 2.37 14.34 -11.85
CA ALA A 94 1.61 15.31 -12.64
C ALA A 94 1.87 15.17 -14.14
N LEU A 95 3.15 15.02 -14.55
CA LEU A 95 3.52 14.81 -15.96
C LEU A 95 2.95 13.50 -16.52
N GLY A 96 3.06 12.38 -15.79
CA GLY A 96 2.46 11.12 -16.18
C GLY A 96 0.94 11.21 -16.30
N SER A 97 0.29 11.95 -15.38
CA SER A 97 -1.15 12.21 -15.43
C SER A 97 -1.53 13.03 -16.66
N LEU A 98 -0.73 14.05 -17.02
CA LEU A 98 -0.94 14.84 -18.22
C LEU A 98 -0.82 13.99 -19.48
N PHE A 99 0.19 13.10 -19.55
CA PHE A 99 0.32 12.15 -20.65
C PHE A 99 -0.88 11.21 -20.75
N CYS A 100 -1.41 10.71 -19.61
CA CYS A 100 -2.63 9.90 -19.60
C CYS A 100 -3.85 10.68 -20.09
N ALA A 101 -4.01 11.93 -19.66
CA ALA A 101 -5.13 12.79 -20.07
C ALA A 101 -5.14 13.10 -21.56
N LEU A 102 -3.97 13.18 -22.19
CA LEU A 102 -3.79 13.54 -23.60
C LEU A 102 -3.51 12.34 -24.51
N ALA A 103 -3.53 11.11 -23.99
CA ALA A 103 -3.15 9.92 -24.74
C ALA A 103 -4.15 9.61 -25.87
N PRO A 104 -3.75 9.64 -27.15
CA PRO A 104 -4.64 9.32 -28.27
C PRO A 104 -4.72 7.80 -28.54
N THR A 105 -3.89 6.99 -27.91
CA THR A 105 -3.83 5.52 -28.09
C THR A 105 -3.54 4.79 -26.79
N LEU A 106 -3.98 3.54 -26.68
CA LEU A 106 -3.73 2.71 -25.49
C LEU A 106 -2.23 2.59 -25.12
N PRO A 107 -1.26 2.34 -26.05
CA PRO A 107 0.15 2.27 -25.72
C PRO A 107 0.69 3.56 -25.08
N LEU A 108 0.24 4.74 -25.54
CA LEU A 108 0.61 6.02 -24.95
C LEU A 108 -0.04 6.23 -23.58
N LEU A 109 -1.27 5.77 -23.39
CA LEU A 109 -1.91 5.74 -22.07
C LEU A 109 -1.11 4.87 -21.09
N VAL A 110 -0.72 3.66 -21.50
CA VAL A 110 0.11 2.74 -20.70
C VAL A 110 1.48 3.38 -20.39
N ALA A 111 2.12 4.01 -21.36
CA ALA A 111 3.37 4.75 -21.11
C ALA A 111 3.17 5.89 -20.08
N GLY A 112 2.09 6.66 -20.21
CA GLY A 112 1.71 7.68 -19.22
C GLY A 112 1.50 7.07 -17.82
N ARG A 113 0.84 5.91 -17.72
CA ARG A 113 0.65 5.17 -16.46
C ARG A 113 1.96 4.70 -15.84
N ILE A 114 2.94 4.27 -16.66
CA ILE A 114 4.28 3.93 -16.19
C ILE A 114 4.97 5.17 -15.59
N VAL A 115 4.97 6.30 -16.29
CA VAL A 115 5.53 7.56 -15.77
C VAL A 115 4.81 8.00 -14.49
N GLN A 116 3.50 7.88 -14.46
CA GLN A 116 2.67 8.16 -13.28
C GLN A 116 3.06 7.27 -12.08
N GLY A 117 3.28 5.97 -12.32
CA GLY A 117 3.74 5.00 -11.32
C GLY A 117 5.11 5.35 -10.73
N ILE A 118 6.05 5.82 -11.57
CA ILE A 118 7.37 6.33 -11.10
C ILE A 118 7.17 7.47 -10.09
N GLY A 119 6.34 8.47 -10.43
CA GLY A 119 6.09 9.60 -9.53
C GLY A 119 5.32 9.21 -8.27
N ALA A 120 4.29 8.39 -8.44
CA ALA A 120 3.41 7.97 -7.34
C ALA A 120 4.13 7.14 -6.27
N SER A 121 5.10 6.30 -6.65
CA SER A 121 5.87 5.46 -5.72
C SER A 121 6.75 6.28 -4.75
N ALA A 122 7.12 7.50 -5.12
CA ALA A 122 7.82 8.43 -4.24
C ALA A 122 6.98 8.85 -3.03
N ILE A 123 5.66 8.97 -3.19
CA ILE A 123 4.77 9.61 -2.22
C ILE A 123 4.70 8.82 -0.91
N PRO A 124 4.33 7.51 -0.87
CA PRO A 124 4.30 6.75 0.37
C PRO A 124 5.71 6.57 0.95
N ALA A 125 6.71 6.21 0.14
CA ALA A 125 8.07 5.99 0.62
C ALA A 125 8.64 7.21 1.35
N LEU A 126 8.56 8.38 0.71
CA LEU A 126 9.10 9.62 1.26
C LEU A 126 8.17 10.23 2.32
N GLY A 127 6.85 10.01 2.23
CA GLY A 127 5.89 10.49 3.22
C GLY A 127 6.10 9.83 4.59
N PHE A 128 6.26 8.51 4.62
CA PHE A 128 6.61 7.78 5.86
C PHE A 128 7.99 8.18 6.39
N ALA A 129 8.99 8.33 5.50
CA ALA A 129 10.32 8.81 5.89
C ALA A 129 10.28 10.26 6.44
N ALA A 130 9.44 11.13 5.86
CA ALA A 130 9.27 12.50 6.35
C ALA A 130 8.74 12.53 7.78
N VAL A 131 7.71 11.73 8.08
CA VAL A 131 7.16 11.58 9.44
C VAL A 131 8.22 11.03 10.39
N ALA A 132 8.93 9.98 9.99
CA ALA A 132 9.96 9.34 10.82
C ALA A 132 11.12 10.30 11.17
N LYS A 133 11.54 11.15 10.22
CA LYS A 133 12.65 12.10 10.38
C LYS A 133 12.25 13.41 11.07
N SER A 134 10.99 13.84 10.95
CA SER A 134 10.54 15.18 11.41
C SER A 134 9.82 15.18 12.74
N LEU A 135 9.27 14.04 13.17
CA LEU A 135 8.41 13.96 14.35
C LEU A 135 9.07 13.16 15.49
N PRO A 136 8.89 13.59 16.75
CA PRO A 136 9.35 12.82 17.89
C PRO A 136 8.59 11.51 18.04
N PRO A 137 9.16 10.48 18.68
CA PRO A 137 8.54 9.16 18.82
C PRO A 137 7.09 9.17 19.33
N GLY A 138 6.75 10.05 20.27
CA GLY A 138 5.40 10.16 20.86
C GLY A 138 4.33 10.78 19.97
N GLU A 139 4.67 11.31 18.78
CA GLU A 139 3.73 11.91 17.82
C GLU A 139 3.67 11.15 16.49
N ARG A 140 4.61 10.23 16.27
CA ARG A 140 4.72 9.46 14.99
C ARG A 140 3.51 8.60 14.75
N GLY A 141 2.99 7.92 15.76
CA GLY A 141 1.81 7.05 15.63
C GLY A 141 0.58 7.82 15.17
N THR A 142 0.34 9.00 15.74
CA THR A 142 -0.76 9.88 15.31
C THR A 142 -0.60 10.31 13.85
N ALA A 143 0.60 10.74 13.46
CA ALA A 143 0.90 11.15 12.09
C ALA A 143 0.74 9.98 11.09
N LEU A 144 1.30 8.81 11.41
CA LEU A 144 1.13 7.60 10.60
C LEU A 144 -0.34 7.15 10.53
N GLY A 145 -1.12 7.39 11.59
CA GLY A 145 -2.57 7.20 11.59
C GLY A 145 -3.30 8.09 10.59
N LEU A 146 -2.90 9.36 10.47
CA LEU A 146 -3.43 10.28 9.46
C LEU A 146 -3.06 9.85 8.03
N LEU A 147 -1.82 9.39 7.82
CA LEU A 147 -1.40 8.82 6.54
C LEU A 147 -2.25 7.57 6.19
N SER A 148 -2.48 6.69 7.14
CA SER A 148 -3.30 5.49 6.97
C SER A 148 -4.76 5.84 6.69
N ALA A 149 -5.31 6.84 7.36
CA ALA A 149 -6.67 7.34 7.12
C ALA A 149 -6.82 7.90 5.70
N SER A 150 -5.80 8.59 5.16
CA SER A 150 -5.84 9.10 3.79
C SER A 150 -5.80 7.97 2.75
N VAL A 151 -5.09 6.86 3.03
CA VAL A 151 -5.16 5.65 2.19
C VAL A 151 -6.57 5.07 2.18
N GLY A 152 -7.19 4.89 3.36
CA GLY A 152 -8.57 4.39 3.47
C GLY A 152 -9.59 5.31 2.80
N ALA A 153 -9.48 6.61 3.02
CA ALA A 153 -10.35 7.61 2.39
C ALA A 153 -10.20 7.61 0.85
N GLY A 154 -8.96 7.54 0.34
CA GLY A 154 -8.69 7.46 -1.09
C GLY A 154 -9.27 6.20 -1.73
N ALA A 155 -9.15 5.07 -1.06
CA ALA A 155 -9.72 3.80 -1.53
C ALA A 155 -11.25 3.80 -1.56
N ALA A 156 -11.90 4.46 -0.59
CA ALA A 156 -13.36 4.57 -0.54
C ALA A 156 -13.93 5.61 -1.52
N ILE A 157 -13.30 6.78 -1.60
CA ILE A 157 -13.78 7.91 -2.40
C ILE A 157 -13.43 7.73 -3.89
N GLY A 158 -12.28 7.08 -4.19
CA GLY A 158 -11.76 6.95 -5.55
C GLY A 158 -12.75 6.37 -6.55
N PRO A 159 -13.34 5.19 -6.30
CA PRO A 159 -14.34 4.61 -7.20
C PRO A 159 -15.57 5.51 -7.41
N VAL A 160 -16.04 6.18 -6.35
CA VAL A 160 -17.20 7.09 -6.42
C VAL A 160 -16.87 8.29 -7.30
N LEU A 161 -15.71 8.94 -7.05
CA LEU A 161 -15.23 10.06 -7.89
C LEU A 161 -14.98 9.60 -9.33
N GLY A 162 -14.38 8.40 -9.49
CA GLY A 162 -14.12 7.81 -10.80
C GLY A 162 -15.39 7.68 -11.63
N GLY A 163 -16.41 7.04 -11.09
CA GLY A 163 -17.69 6.86 -11.77
C GLY A 163 -18.43 8.17 -12.02
N LEU A 164 -18.44 9.08 -11.02
CA LEU A 164 -19.13 10.38 -11.14
C LEU A 164 -18.49 11.25 -12.24
N VAL A 165 -17.18 11.45 -12.19
CA VAL A 165 -16.46 12.32 -13.13
C VAL A 165 -16.47 11.71 -14.53
N ALA A 166 -16.23 10.41 -14.66
CA ALA A 166 -16.26 9.74 -15.96
C ALA A 166 -17.64 9.82 -16.61
N GLY A 167 -18.72 9.63 -15.83
CA GLY A 167 -20.09 9.73 -16.33
C GLY A 167 -20.53 11.14 -16.72
N LEU A 168 -19.96 12.20 -16.10
CA LEU A 168 -20.34 13.58 -16.39
C LEU A 168 -19.52 14.24 -17.50
N VAL A 169 -18.20 14.03 -17.50
CA VAL A 169 -17.26 14.78 -18.36
C VAL A 169 -16.24 13.89 -19.06
N GLY A 170 -16.23 12.58 -18.79
CA GLY A 170 -15.32 11.61 -19.37
C GLY A 170 -14.11 11.30 -18.48
N TRP A 171 -13.53 10.13 -18.67
CA TRP A 171 -12.43 9.60 -17.83
C TRP A 171 -11.13 10.41 -17.92
N HIS A 172 -10.88 11.13 -19.00
CA HIS A 172 -9.70 11.99 -19.18
C HIS A 172 -9.57 13.05 -18.08
N TRP A 173 -10.71 13.59 -17.61
CA TRP A 173 -10.76 14.62 -16.58
C TRP A 173 -10.27 14.14 -15.21
N LEU A 174 -10.32 12.84 -14.94
CA LEU A 174 -9.73 12.26 -13.72
C LEU A 174 -8.21 12.43 -13.68
N PHE A 175 -7.57 12.26 -14.83
CA PHE A 175 -6.13 12.47 -14.95
C PHE A 175 -5.79 13.97 -14.86
N LEU A 176 -6.57 14.84 -15.48
CA LEU A 176 -6.40 16.30 -15.34
C LEU A 176 -6.58 16.77 -13.91
N LEU A 177 -7.54 16.25 -13.18
CA LEU A 177 -7.70 16.50 -11.74
C LEU A 177 -6.43 16.12 -10.98
N THR A 178 -5.83 14.94 -11.29
CA THR A 178 -4.57 14.52 -10.69
C THR A 178 -3.41 15.47 -11.03
N VAL A 179 -3.35 16.01 -12.24
CA VAL A 179 -2.36 17.05 -12.64
C VAL A 179 -2.48 18.26 -11.72
N VAL A 180 -3.69 18.82 -11.59
CA VAL A 180 -3.92 20.05 -10.82
C VAL A 180 -3.57 19.84 -9.34
N LEU A 181 -4.03 18.72 -8.75
CA LEU A 181 -3.79 18.42 -7.35
C LEU A 181 -2.30 18.15 -7.07
N SER A 182 -1.63 17.35 -7.92
CA SER A 182 -0.20 17.02 -7.73
C SER A 182 0.68 18.26 -7.93
N ALA A 183 0.45 19.03 -8.98
CA ALA A 183 1.20 20.28 -9.24
C ALA A 183 0.98 21.31 -8.13
N GLY A 184 -0.27 21.45 -7.64
CA GLY A 184 -0.62 22.35 -6.55
C GLY A 184 0.06 22.02 -5.22
N LEU A 185 0.41 20.74 -4.99
CA LEU A 185 1.12 20.31 -3.78
C LEU A 185 2.63 20.61 -3.82
N ILE A 186 3.25 20.83 -5.00
CA ILE A 186 4.69 21.05 -5.12
C ILE A 186 5.19 22.24 -4.28
N PRO A 187 4.58 23.44 -4.33
CA PRO A 187 5.02 24.55 -3.49
C PRO A 187 4.93 24.26 -1.99
N GLY A 188 3.89 23.53 -1.57
CA GLY A 188 3.72 23.08 -0.19
C GLY A 188 4.83 22.10 0.22
N ALA A 189 5.16 21.14 -0.62
CA ALA A 189 6.23 20.17 -0.39
C ALA A 189 7.59 20.85 -0.26
N LEU A 190 7.89 21.82 -1.12
CA LEU A 190 9.13 22.60 -1.08
C LEU A 190 9.28 23.48 0.17
N ARG A 191 8.18 23.83 0.84
CA ARG A 191 8.19 24.64 2.08
C ARG A 191 8.18 23.78 3.33
N ALA A 192 7.41 22.68 3.32
CA ALA A 192 7.09 21.93 4.52
C ALA A 192 8.04 20.77 4.84
N LEU A 193 8.59 20.11 3.79
CA LEU A 193 9.46 18.97 4.01
C LEU A 193 10.88 19.40 4.42
N PRO A 194 11.57 18.56 5.25
CA PRO A 194 12.93 18.86 5.66
C PRO A 194 13.87 18.96 4.45
N GLY A 195 14.69 20.01 4.46
CA GLY A 195 15.74 20.25 3.47
C GLY A 195 16.86 19.21 3.58
N ALA A 196 17.94 19.43 2.81
CA ALA A 196 19.10 18.57 2.87
C ALA A 196 19.74 18.61 4.26
N SER A 197 20.05 17.43 4.79
CA SER A 197 21.14 17.24 5.72
C SER A 197 22.47 17.40 4.96
N ASN A 198 23.60 17.55 5.66
CA ASN A 198 24.96 17.83 5.13
C ASN A 198 25.49 16.91 4.00
N VAL A 199 24.67 16.05 3.43
CA VAL A 199 24.99 15.09 2.35
C VAL A 199 25.07 15.76 0.96
N GLU A 200 24.56 16.99 0.79
CA GLU A 200 24.61 17.70 -0.51
C GLU A 200 26.02 18.07 -1.00
N GLN A 201 27.06 17.83 -0.21
CA GLN A 201 28.45 18.17 -0.59
C GLN A 201 29.19 17.06 -1.35
N THR A 202 28.61 15.86 -1.47
CA THR A 202 29.19 14.78 -2.27
C THR A 202 28.70 14.88 -3.71
N GLY A 203 29.64 14.85 -4.67
CA GLY A 203 29.34 14.94 -6.11
C GLY A 203 28.37 13.82 -6.56
N PHE A 204 27.56 14.09 -7.60
CA PHE A 204 26.56 13.16 -8.16
C PHE A 204 27.13 11.75 -8.46
N VAL A 205 28.35 11.65 -8.98
CA VAL A 205 29.02 10.38 -9.30
C VAL A 205 29.37 9.59 -8.05
N GLU A 206 29.78 10.26 -6.97
CA GLU A 206 30.09 9.61 -5.69
C GLU A 206 28.82 9.10 -4.99
N THR A 207 27.74 9.84 -5.09
CA THR A 207 26.43 9.43 -4.59
C THR A 207 25.90 8.22 -5.35
N LEU A 208 26.07 8.16 -6.68
CA LEU A 208 25.70 6.98 -7.49
C LEU A 208 26.51 5.72 -7.11
N ARG A 209 27.79 5.88 -6.75
CA ARG A 209 28.60 4.75 -6.25
C ARG A 209 28.09 4.22 -4.92
N ARG A 210 27.62 5.09 -4.03
CA ARG A 210 27.02 4.72 -2.73
C ARG A 210 25.61 4.17 -2.86
N PHE A 211 24.97 4.32 -4.04
CA PHE A 211 23.57 3.90 -4.25
C PHE A 211 23.42 2.38 -4.47
N ASP A 212 24.50 1.66 -4.81
CA ASP A 212 24.45 0.24 -5.24
C ASP A 212 23.28 -0.02 -6.22
N VAL A 213 23.35 0.63 -7.37
CA VAL A 213 22.33 0.54 -8.44
C VAL A 213 21.98 -0.91 -8.79
N PRO A 214 22.95 -1.86 -8.95
CA PRO A 214 22.61 -3.25 -9.26
C PRO A 214 21.81 -3.94 -8.14
N GLY A 215 22.14 -3.68 -6.87
CA GLY A 215 21.40 -4.20 -5.72
C GLY A 215 19.97 -3.63 -5.66
N GLY A 216 19.84 -2.32 -5.81
CA GLY A 216 18.53 -1.65 -5.82
C GLY A 216 17.63 -2.11 -6.97
N LEU A 217 18.17 -2.20 -8.18
CA LEU A 217 17.42 -2.67 -9.35
C LEU A 217 17.03 -4.15 -9.23
N SER A 218 17.91 -5.01 -8.71
CA SER A 218 17.57 -6.43 -8.54
C SER A 218 16.45 -6.64 -7.52
N LEU A 219 16.44 -5.90 -6.42
CA LEU A 219 15.35 -5.93 -5.45
C LEU A 219 14.03 -5.42 -6.06
N ALA A 220 14.10 -4.28 -6.72
CA ALA A 220 12.95 -3.61 -7.30
C ALA A 220 12.33 -4.42 -8.45
N LEU A 221 13.14 -4.87 -9.41
CA LEU A 221 12.68 -5.74 -10.52
C LEU A 221 12.21 -7.10 -10.00
N GLY A 222 12.88 -7.66 -8.99
CA GLY A 222 12.44 -8.88 -8.32
C GLY A 222 11.01 -8.74 -7.77
N ALA A 223 10.73 -7.66 -7.03
CA ALA A 223 9.39 -7.36 -6.54
C ALA A 223 8.37 -7.20 -7.69
N GLY A 224 8.75 -6.51 -8.77
CA GLY A 224 7.94 -6.35 -9.97
C GLY A 224 7.62 -7.68 -10.64
N PHE A 225 8.62 -8.55 -10.85
CA PHE A 225 8.40 -9.88 -11.45
C PHE A 225 7.61 -10.82 -10.54
N ALA A 226 7.77 -10.72 -9.21
CA ALA A 226 6.91 -11.45 -8.29
C ALA A 226 5.44 -11.07 -8.45
N LEU A 227 5.14 -9.77 -8.52
CA LEU A 227 3.78 -9.26 -8.73
C LEU A 227 3.26 -9.63 -10.12
N LEU A 228 4.09 -9.48 -11.17
CA LEU A 228 3.73 -9.85 -12.54
C LEU A 228 3.39 -11.35 -12.65
N GLY A 229 4.20 -12.22 -12.04
CA GLY A 229 3.98 -13.65 -12.03
C GLY A 229 2.63 -14.05 -11.44
N VAL A 230 2.25 -13.38 -10.33
CA VAL A 230 0.95 -13.59 -9.68
C VAL A 230 -0.20 -13.04 -10.54
N THR A 231 -0.06 -11.85 -11.11
CA THR A 231 -1.08 -11.22 -11.96
C THR A 231 -1.31 -12.02 -13.24
N GLU A 232 -0.25 -12.42 -13.92
CA GLU A 232 -0.32 -13.27 -15.11
C GLU A 232 -0.89 -14.65 -14.80
N GLY A 233 -0.53 -15.20 -13.64
CA GLY A 233 -1.09 -16.47 -13.15
C GLY A 233 -2.60 -16.40 -12.94
N GLN A 234 -3.10 -15.27 -12.45
CA GLN A 234 -4.53 -15.03 -12.25
C GLN A 234 -5.28 -14.91 -13.59
N VAL A 235 -4.70 -14.20 -14.56
CA VAL A 235 -5.37 -13.90 -15.85
C VAL A 235 -5.24 -15.07 -16.85
N ASN A 236 -4.03 -15.63 -17.00
CA ASN A 236 -3.68 -16.61 -18.02
C ASN A 236 -3.38 -18.02 -17.47
N GLY A 237 -3.57 -18.21 -16.15
CA GLY A 237 -3.23 -19.42 -15.43
C GLY A 237 -1.75 -19.51 -15.03
N PHE A 238 -1.49 -20.13 -13.87
CA PHE A 238 -0.12 -20.27 -13.32
C PHE A 238 0.79 -21.22 -14.15
N ARG A 239 0.24 -21.93 -15.12
CA ARG A 239 1.00 -22.72 -16.08
C ARG A 239 1.44 -21.91 -17.30
N SER A 240 0.99 -20.67 -17.45
CA SER A 240 1.37 -19.83 -18.58
C SER A 240 2.87 -19.51 -18.53
N PRO A 241 3.58 -19.47 -19.69
CA PRO A 241 5.00 -19.13 -19.73
C PRO A 241 5.30 -17.75 -19.11
N ALA A 242 4.38 -16.80 -19.24
CA ALA A 242 4.53 -15.46 -18.66
C ALA A 242 4.50 -15.49 -17.13
N SER A 243 3.62 -16.31 -16.50
CA SER A 243 3.53 -16.43 -15.05
C SER A 243 4.77 -17.13 -14.47
N TRP A 244 5.05 -18.38 -14.83
CA TRP A 244 6.17 -19.11 -14.26
C TRP A 244 7.52 -18.51 -14.65
N GLY A 245 7.65 -17.96 -15.87
CA GLY A 245 8.86 -17.24 -16.31
C GLY A 245 9.13 -16.01 -15.43
N SER A 246 8.08 -15.28 -15.03
CA SER A 246 8.21 -14.18 -14.09
C SER A 246 8.67 -14.65 -12.71
N PHE A 247 8.17 -15.78 -12.20
CA PHE A 247 8.67 -16.34 -10.93
C PHE A 247 10.11 -16.82 -11.02
N VAL A 248 10.55 -17.36 -12.16
CA VAL A 248 11.96 -17.72 -12.38
C VAL A 248 12.83 -16.47 -12.38
N LEU A 249 12.43 -15.41 -13.06
CA LEU A 249 13.15 -14.13 -13.05
C LEU A 249 13.18 -13.51 -11.64
N PHE A 250 12.09 -13.57 -10.91
CA PHE A 250 12.07 -13.17 -9.50
C PHE A 250 13.09 -13.96 -8.67
N ALA A 251 13.11 -15.28 -8.81
CA ALA A 251 14.05 -16.13 -8.06
C ALA A 251 15.53 -15.82 -8.41
N LEU A 252 15.85 -15.64 -9.69
CA LEU A 252 17.18 -15.26 -10.15
C LEU A 252 17.60 -13.89 -9.60
N LEU A 253 16.70 -12.90 -9.66
CA LEU A 253 16.95 -11.55 -9.13
C LEU A 253 17.09 -11.55 -7.60
N ALA A 254 16.30 -12.37 -6.90
CA ALA A 254 16.42 -12.55 -5.45
C ALA A 254 17.77 -13.17 -5.07
N VAL A 255 18.21 -14.21 -5.77
CA VAL A 255 19.55 -14.81 -5.58
C VAL A 255 20.65 -13.81 -5.85
N PHE A 256 20.55 -13.06 -6.97
CA PHE A 256 21.51 -12.01 -7.30
C PHE A 256 21.52 -10.89 -6.24
N PHE A 257 20.36 -10.46 -5.75
CA PHE A 257 20.25 -9.48 -4.67
C PHE A 257 20.93 -9.94 -3.39
N VAL A 258 20.68 -11.19 -2.96
CA VAL A 258 21.33 -11.77 -1.77
C VAL A 258 22.85 -11.87 -1.94
N TRP A 259 23.31 -12.30 -3.12
CA TRP A 259 24.74 -12.34 -3.44
C TRP A 259 25.34 -10.93 -3.41
N ARG A 260 24.70 -9.96 -4.07
CA ARG A 260 25.16 -8.57 -4.12
C ARG A 260 25.22 -7.94 -2.73
N THR A 261 24.17 -8.12 -1.92
CA THR A 261 24.12 -7.61 -0.54
C THR A 261 25.26 -8.14 0.34
N ARG A 262 25.79 -9.34 0.04
CA ARG A 262 26.92 -9.94 0.79
C ARG A 262 28.29 -9.50 0.25
N THR A 263 28.40 -9.07 -1.00
CA THR A 263 29.67 -8.81 -1.68
C THR A 263 29.95 -7.33 -1.92
N ALA A 264 28.90 -6.49 -1.94
CA ALA A 264 29.08 -5.05 -2.13
C ALA A 264 29.72 -4.38 -0.91
N SER A 265 30.62 -3.43 -1.14
CA SER A 265 31.23 -2.61 -0.08
C SER A 265 30.21 -1.71 0.62
N GLU A 266 29.29 -1.13 -0.14
CA GLU A 266 28.15 -0.34 0.34
C GLU A 266 26.88 -0.93 -0.29
N PRO A 267 26.25 -1.95 0.32
CA PRO A 267 25.09 -2.60 -0.26
C PRO A 267 23.86 -1.69 -0.21
N PHE A 268 22.95 -1.86 -1.17
CA PHE A 268 21.68 -1.11 -1.23
C PHE A 268 20.88 -1.21 0.06
N VAL A 269 20.86 -2.40 0.67
CA VAL A 269 20.25 -2.68 1.97
C VAL A 269 21.30 -3.23 2.89
N SER A 270 21.42 -2.67 4.10
CA SER A 270 22.30 -3.21 5.12
C SER A 270 21.93 -4.66 5.45
N PRO A 271 22.89 -5.62 5.44
CA PRO A 271 22.64 -7.01 5.86
C PRO A 271 22.08 -7.11 7.28
N GLY A 272 22.35 -6.13 8.13
CA GLY A 272 21.83 -6.00 9.48
C GLY A 272 20.30 -5.93 9.52
N LEU A 273 19.67 -5.31 8.52
CA LEU A 273 18.22 -5.18 8.44
C LEU A 273 17.54 -6.56 8.32
N PHE A 274 18.12 -7.48 7.55
CA PHE A 274 17.60 -8.85 7.40
C PHE A 274 17.88 -9.75 8.61
N ARG A 275 18.74 -9.32 9.53
CA ARG A 275 18.96 -9.97 10.82
C ARG A 275 18.12 -9.36 11.94
N ASN A 276 17.53 -8.22 11.72
CA ASN A 276 16.67 -7.54 12.69
C ASN A 276 15.30 -8.24 12.74
N ARG A 277 15.15 -9.18 13.68
CA ARG A 277 13.91 -9.96 13.85
C ARG A 277 12.69 -9.10 14.07
N ALA A 278 12.83 -7.97 14.76
CA ALA A 278 11.70 -7.07 15.00
C ALA A 278 11.24 -6.38 13.70
N PHE A 279 12.19 -5.94 12.84
CA PHE A 279 11.87 -5.40 11.53
C PHE A 279 11.21 -6.44 10.62
N LEU A 280 11.77 -7.65 10.56
CA LEU A 280 11.18 -8.74 9.76
C LEU A 280 9.76 -9.09 10.23
N SER A 281 9.52 -9.05 11.54
CA SER A 281 8.19 -9.26 12.11
C SER A 281 7.21 -8.17 11.68
N THR A 282 7.61 -6.89 11.71
CA THR A 282 6.75 -5.80 11.24
C THR A 282 6.45 -5.91 9.74
N ALA A 283 7.44 -6.28 8.93
CA ALA A 283 7.29 -6.49 7.49
C ALA A 283 6.34 -7.67 7.19
N ALA A 284 6.49 -8.79 7.89
CA ALA A 284 5.60 -9.95 7.75
C ALA A 284 4.16 -9.63 8.18
N VAL A 285 3.98 -8.94 9.31
CA VAL A 285 2.66 -8.45 9.74
C VAL A 285 2.06 -7.54 8.66
N GLY A 286 2.82 -6.59 8.13
CA GLY A 286 2.38 -5.69 7.07
C GLY A 286 1.93 -6.42 5.81
N PHE A 287 2.72 -7.40 5.35
CA PHE A 287 2.41 -8.22 4.17
C PHE A 287 1.09 -9.00 4.36
N PHE A 288 1.01 -9.83 5.39
CA PHE A 288 -0.14 -10.70 5.58
C PHE A 288 -1.41 -9.95 5.99
N MET A 289 -1.28 -8.86 6.73
CA MET A 289 -2.39 -7.95 7.02
C MET A 289 -2.96 -7.35 5.73
N MET A 290 -2.08 -6.85 4.84
CA MET A 290 -2.52 -6.23 3.58
C MET A 290 -3.06 -7.27 2.60
N PHE A 291 -2.44 -8.47 2.57
CA PHE A 291 -2.95 -9.64 1.86
C PHE A 291 -4.42 -9.94 2.27
N ALA A 292 -4.66 -10.04 3.57
CA ALA A 292 -5.99 -10.33 4.10
C ALA A 292 -6.99 -9.20 3.83
N ASN A 293 -6.58 -7.95 4.00
CA ASN A 293 -7.44 -6.78 3.80
C ASN A 293 -7.89 -6.67 2.34
N ILE A 294 -6.96 -6.61 1.39
CA ILE A 294 -7.32 -6.44 -0.04
C ILE A 294 -7.93 -7.73 -0.60
N GLY A 295 -7.46 -8.91 -0.17
CA GLY A 295 -8.10 -10.18 -0.54
C GLY A 295 -9.58 -10.20 -0.15
N SER A 296 -9.94 -9.79 1.06
CA SER A 296 -11.32 -9.68 1.51
C SER A 296 -12.11 -8.63 0.71
N LEU A 297 -11.50 -7.48 0.42
CA LEU A 297 -12.15 -6.40 -0.34
C LEU A 297 -12.43 -6.78 -1.80
N VAL A 298 -11.69 -7.73 -2.38
CA VAL A 298 -11.97 -8.27 -3.73
C VAL A 298 -12.98 -9.41 -3.68
N LEU A 299 -12.89 -10.31 -2.70
CA LEU A 299 -13.85 -11.41 -2.56
C LEU A 299 -15.27 -10.93 -2.22
N SER A 300 -15.38 -9.86 -1.42
CA SER A 300 -16.69 -9.41 -0.92
C SER A 300 -17.65 -8.90 -2.02
N PRO A 301 -17.24 -8.07 -2.99
CA PRO A 301 -18.10 -7.70 -4.12
C PRO A 301 -18.54 -8.90 -4.96
N LEU A 302 -17.63 -9.86 -5.20
CA LEU A 302 -17.95 -11.08 -5.94
C LEU A 302 -19.00 -11.90 -5.21
N LEU A 303 -18.81 -12.14 -3.90
CA LEU A 303 -19.79 -12.82 -3.05
C LEU A 303 -21.15 -12.13 -3.08
N LEU A 304 -21.18 -10.80 -2.91
CA LEU A 304 -22.42 -10.03 -2.85
C LEU A 304 -23.15 -9.96 -4.20
N SER A 305 -22.40 -9.99 -5.31
CA SER A 305 -22.96 -10.02 -6.66
C SER A 305 -23.48 -11.41 -7.02
N GLU A 306 -22.69 -12.46 -6.81
CA GLU A 306 -23.00 -13.82 -7.25
C GLU A 306 -24.05 -14.50 -6.34
N GLU A 307 -23.90 -14.41 -5.03
CA GLU A 307 -24.76 -15.12 -4.09
C GLU A 307 -25.95 -14.27 -3.60
N ASN A 308 -25.78 -12.96 -3.45
CA ASN A 308 -26.84 -12.07 -2.98
C ASN A 308 -27.54 -11.31 -4.11
N GLY A 309 -27.06 -11.37 -5.35
CA GLY A 309 -27.64 -10.68 -6.52
C GLY A 309 -27.69 -9.16 -6.39
N LEU A 310 -26.77 -8.55 -5.58
CA LEU A 310 -26.80 -7.12 -5.33
C LEU A 310 -26.23 -6.33 -6.51
N PRO A 311 -26.88 -5.22 -6.90
CA PRO A 311 -26.31 -4.29 -7.87
C PRO A 311 -25.14 -3.53 -7.25
N ALA A 312 -24.29 -2.93 -8.09
CA ALA A 312 -23.09 -2.21 -7.67
C ALA A 312 -23.33 -1.17 -6.55
N ALA A 313 -24.44 -0.45 -6.59
CA ALA A 313 -24.82 0.51 -5.54
C ALA A 313 -25.08 -0.18 -4.18
N GLY A 314 -25.75 -1.34 -4.19
CA GLY A 314 -26.00 -2.15 -2.99
C GLY A 314 -24.70 -2.69 -2.40
N ILE A 315 -23.77 -3.18 -3.25
CA ILE A 315 -22.44 -3.63 -2.85
C ILE A 315 -21.68 -2.48 -2.16
N GLY A 316 -21.71 -1.28 -2.76
CA GLY A 316 -21.06 -0.09 -2.18
C GLY A 316 -21.57 0.24 -0.77
N ILE A 317 -22.89 0.11 -0.53
CA ILE A 317 -23.50 0.34 0.80
C ILE A 317 -22.99 -0.70 1.82
N VAL A 318 -22.86 -1.96 1.40
CA VAL A 318 -22.37 -3.05 2.28
C VAL A 318 -20.92 -2.87 2.67
N LEU A 319 -20.06 -2.37 1.75
CA LEU A 319 -18.64 -2.13 2.00
C LEU A 319 -18.35 -0.83 2.77
N ALA A 320 -19.24 0.17 2.68
CA ALA A 320 -19.03 1.51 3.24
C ALA A 320 -18.72 1.52 4.76
N PRO A 321 -19.38 0.76 5.64
CA PRO A 321 -19.10 0.77 7.07
C PRO A 321 -17.65 0.44 7.40
N GLY A 322 -17.05 -0.56 6.73
CA GLY A 322 -15.65 -0.93 6.91
C GLY A 322 -14.70 0.21 6.53
N ALA A 323 -14.93 0.85 5.38
CA ALA A 323 -14.11 1.96 4.91
C ALA A 323 -14.21 3.20 5.83
N ILE A 324 -15.41 3.53 6.31
CA ILE A 324 -15.65 4.64 7.25
C ILE A 324 -14.89 4.39 8.57
N VAL A 325 -14.96 3.17 9.09
CA VAL A 325 -14.24 2.78 10.31
C VAL A 325 -12.73 2.96 10.14
N VAL A 326 -12.15 2.55 9.01
CA VAL A 326 -10.72 2.76 8.73
C VAL A 326 -10.39 4.25 8.75
N ALA A 327 -11.15 5.08 8.05
CA ALA A 327 -10.90 6.51 7.96
C ALA A 327 -10.96 7.21 9.34
N VAL A 328 -11.93 6.84 10.17
CA VAL A 328 -12.16 7.47 11.48
C VAL A 328 -11.21 6.94 12.55
N LEU A 329 -10.99 5.62 12.59
CA LEU A 329 -10.26 4.99 13.70
C LEU A 329 -8.74 4.94 13.48
N SER A 330 -8.22 5.03 12.24
CA SER A 330 -6.76 4.99 12.04
C SER A 330 -6.00 6.08 12.79
N PRO A 331 -6.44 7.36 12.83
CA PRO A 331 -5.77 8.39 13.64
C PRO A 331 -5.87 8.12 15.14
N LEU A 332 -6.99 7.54 15.60
CA LEU A 332 -7.19 7.19 17.01
C LEU A 332 -6.29 6.03 17.43
N ALA A 333 -6.17 5.01 16.59
CA ALA A 333 -5.26 3.88 16.80
C ALA A 333 -3.80 4.36 16.81
N GLY A 334 -3.43 5.32 15.95
CA GLY A 334 -2.12 5.96 15.97
C GLY A 334 -1.83 6.66 17.29
N ARG A 335 -2.75 7.49 17.79
CA ARG A 335 -2.63 8.16 19.09
C ARG A 335 -2.54 7.17 20.25
N LEU A 336 -3.34 6.11 20.20
CA LEU A 336 -3.30 5.07 21.22
C LEU A 336 -1.98 4.30 21.19
N SER A 337 -1.43 4.05 19.98
CA SER A 337 -0.10 3.44 19.81
C SER A 337 1.02 4.26 20.45
N ASP A 338 0.94 5.60 20.35
CA ASP A 338 1.93 6.49 21.00
C ASP A 338 1.89 6.40 22.52
N ARG A 339 0.71 6.08 23.11
CA ARG A 339 0.52 6.00 24.57
C ARG A 339 0.82 4.63 25.17
N VAL A 340 0.29 3.57 24.54
CA VAL A 340 0.34 2.21 25.11
C VAL A 340 1.35 1.30 24.40
N GLY A 341 1.98 1.81 23.36
CA GLY A 341 2.89 1.06 22.51
C GLY A 341 2.17 0.26 21.39
N PRO A 342 2.88 -0.06 20.32
CA PRO A 342 2.29 -0.67 19.12
C PRO A 342 1.89 -2.13 19.30
N ARG A 343 2.62 -2.89 20.13
CA ARG A 343 2.51 -4.36 20.26
C ARG A 343 1.11 -4.84 20.65
N ALA A 344 0.49 -4.21 21.65
CA ALA A 344 -0.84 -4.59 22.12
C ALA A 344 -1.90 -4.34 21.03
N LEU A 345 -1.85 -3.15 20.42
CA LEU A 345 -2.80 -2.76 19.37
C LEU A 345 -2.70 -3.63 18.13
N VAL A 346 -1.48 -3.95 17.68
CA VAL A 346 -1.27 -4.86 16.54
C VAL A 346 -1.88 -6.22 16.82
N ARG A 347 -1.64 -6.81 18.00
CA ARG A 347 -2.19 -8.12 18.34
C ARG A 347 -3.70 -8.10 18.47
N THR A 348 -4.27 -7.14 19.17
CA THR A 348 -5.74 -7.03 19.30
C THR A 348 -6.39 -6.77 17.96
N GLY A 349 -5.82 -5.91 17.11
CA GLY A 349 -6.31 -5.64 15.77
C GLY A 349 -6.26 -6.88 14.87
N LEU A 350 -5.19 -7.69 14.93
CA LEU A 350 -5.10 -8.95 14.17
C LEU A 350 -6.10 -10.00 14.66
N VAL A 351 -6.37 -10.06 15.97
CA VAL A 351 -7.45 -10.94 16.51
C VAL A 351 -8.81 -10.49 15.97
N ILE A 352 -9.08 -9.20 15.93
CA ILE A 352 -10.33 -8.66 15.36
C ILE A 352 -10.42 -8.98 13.86
N MET A 353 -9.34 -8.78 13.09
CA MET A 353 -9.31 -9.15 11.67
C MET A 353 -9.56 -10.65 11.46
N LEU A 354 -8.91 -11.49 12.26
CA LEU A 354 -9.07 -12.95 12.19
C LEU A 354 -10.52 -13.34 12.51
N ALA A 355 -11.08 -12.84 13.60
CA ALA A 355 -12.46 -13.10 13.96
C ALA A 355 -13.43 -12.64 12.86
N SER A 356 -13.16 -11.49 12.23
CA SER A 356 -13.99 -10.94 11.16
C SER A 356 -13.92 -11.78 9.87
N THR A 357 -12.72 -12.09 9.38
CA THR A 357 -12.56 -12.91 8.15
C THR A 357 -13.07 -14.33 8.37
N PHE A 358 -12.85 -14.90 9.54
CA PHE A 358 -13.35 -16.22 9.91
C PHE A 358 -14.89 -16.22 10.06
N SER A 359 -15.50 -15.17 10.62
CA SER A 359 -16.95 -15.06 10.71
C SER A 359 -17.63 -14.96 9.33
N VAL A 360 -16.96 -14.27 8.37
CA VAL A 360 -17.45 -14.26 6.97
C VAL A 360 -17.35 -15.67 6.36
N SER A 361 -16.26 -16.37 6.58
CA SER A 361 -16.10 -17.76 6.14
C SER A 361 -17.17 -18.68 6.74
N ALA A 362 -17.40 -18.60 8.06
CA ALA A 362 -18.23 -19.57 8.77
C ALA A 362 -19.73 -19.29 8.66
N TYR A 363 -20.15 -18.02 8.61
CA TYR A 363 -21.55 -17.63 8.83
C TYR A 363 -22.11 -16.62 7.83
N ALA A 364 -21.29 -15.89 7.08
CA ALA A 364 -21.76 -14.79 6.25
C ALA A 364 -21.72 -15.08 4.75
N ALA A 365 -20.85 -16.00 4.26
CA ALA A 365 -20.82 -16.39 2.86
C ALA A 365 -22.13 -17.09 2.49
N GLY A 366 -22.91 -16.52 1.53
CA GLY A 366 -24.25 -17.01 1.18
C GLY A 366 -25.38 -16.61 2.14
N ALA A 367 -25.08 -15.91 3.24
CA ALA A 367 -26.08 -15.36 4.16
C ALA A 367 -26.56 -13.96 3.70
N PRO A 368 -27.59 -13.36 4.32
CA PRO A 368 -27.99 -11.99 4.03
C PRO A 368 -26.82 -11.00 4.12
N ALA A 369 -26.73 -10.07 3.16
CA ALA A 369 -25.61 -9.13 2.98
C ALA A 369 -25.22 -8.31 4.23
N LEU A 370 -26.16 -8.15 5.19
CA LEU A 370 -25.90 -7.50 6.47
C LEU A 370 -24.75 -8.19 7.25
N TRP A 371 -24.69 -9.53 7.24
CA TRP A 371 -23.64 -10.27 7.94
C TRP A 371 -22.26 -10.07 7.30
N VAL A 372 -22.22 -9.96 5.97
CA VAL A 372 -20.99 -9.57 5.24
C VAL A 372 -20.57 -8.17 5.66
N SER A 373 -21.51 -7.21 5.76
CA SER A 373 -21.21 -5.84 6.22
C SER A 373 -20.64 -5.80 7.64
N VAL A 374 -21.18 -6.60 8.55
CA VAL A 374 -20.67 -6.74 9.94
C VAL A 374 -19.24 -7.32 9.93
N GLY A 375 -18.98 -8.33 9.11
CA GLY A 375 -17.63 -8.88 8.92
C GLY A 375 -16.66 -7.82 8.39
N LEU A 376 -17.05 -7.05 7.38
CA LEU A 376 -16.21 -5.98 6.80
C LEU A 376 -15.99 -4.80 7.75
N LEU A 377 -16.98 -4.46 8.59
CA LEU A 377 -16.81 -3.48 9.65
C LEU A 377 -15.75 -3.92 10.65
N GLY A 378 -15.78 -5.18 11.08
CA GLY A 378 -14.76 -5.74 11.95
C GLY A 378 -13.39 -5.84 11.27
N LEU A 379 -13.33 -6.18 9.98
CA LEU A 379 -12.09 -6.14 9.18
C LEU A 379 -11.50 -4.72 9.17
N GLY A 380 -12.32 -3.70 8.92
CA GLY A 380 -11.89 -2.29 8.94
C GLY A 380 -11.40 -1.84 10.31
N LEU A 381 -12.08 -2.23 11.40
CA LEU A 381 -11.67 -1.97 12.78
C LEU A 381 -10.31 -2.61 13.08
N GLY A 382 -10.13 -3.87 12.72
CA GLY A 382 -8.87 -4.59 12.90
C GLY A 382 -7.75 -3.96 12.07
N PHE A 383 -7.99 -3.66 10.80
CA PHE A 383 -7.01 -3.02 9.91
C PHE A 383 -6.57 -1.65 10.46
N ALA A 384 -7.50 -0.78 10.85
CA ALA A 384 -7.18 0.52 11.46
C ALA A 384 -6.32 0.37 12.73
N SER A 385 -6.61 -0.66 13.53
CA SER A 385 -5.86 -0.95 14.77
C SER A 385 -4.47 -1.52 14.54
N VAL A 386 -4.18 -2.09 13.36
CA VAL A 386 -2.88 -2.69 13.03
C VAL A 386 -2.01 -1.77 12.19
N ASN A 387 -2.55 -1.13 11.16
CA ASN A 387 -1.77 -0.50 10.10
C ASN A 387 -0.83 0.59 10.62
N SER A 388 -1.37 1.60 11.31
CA SER A 388 -0.56 2.69 11.87
C SER A 388 0.37 2.22 13.00
N PRO A 389 -0.06 1.43 14.00
CA PRO A 389 0.84 0.90 15.02
C PRO A 389 1.96 0.02 14.47
N ASN A 390 1.70 -0.80 13.44
CA ASN A 390 2.73 -1.63 12.83
C ASN A 390 3.77 -0.81 12.06
N ALA A 391 3.34 0.24 11.34
CA ALA A 391 4.26 1.19 10.70
C ALA A 391 5.11 1.96 11.73
N ASN A 392 4.52 2.35 12.86
CA ASN A 392 5.25 2.96 13.97
C ASN A 392 6.28 1.99 14.58
N ALA A 393 5.90 0.72 14.78
CA ALA A 393 6.82 -0.32 15.23
C ALA A 393 7.97 -0.54 14.23
N ALA A 394 7.70 -0.55 12.92
CA ALA A 394 8.72 -0.67 11.89
C ALA A 394 9.72 0.50 11.98
N THR A 395 9.23 1.73 12.08
CA THR A 395 10.06 2.94 12.24
C THR A 395 10.96 2.86 13.48
N ALA A 396 10.44 2.37 14.61
CA ALA A 396 11.18 2.24 15.86
C ALA A 396 12.29 1.16 15.83
N THR A 397 12.32 0.29 14.81
CA THR A 397 13.37 -0.74 14.66
C THR A 397 14.55 -0.29 13.80
N LEU A 398 14.46 0.87 13.17
CA LEU A 398 15.41 1.40 12.20
C LEU A 398 16.29 2.49 12.83
N SER A 399 17.56 2.53 12.44
CA SER A 399 18.41 3.68 12.72
C SER A 399 18.02 4.90 11.87
N PRO A 400 18.37 6.13 12.29
CA PRO A 400 18.10 7.32 11.46
C PRO A 400 18.67 7.23 10.03
N GLU A 401 19.84 6.59 9.87
CA GLU A 401 20.55 6.42 8.60
C GLU A 401 19.88 5.39 7.69
N GLU A 402 19.21 4.37 8.27
CA GLU A 402 18.54 3.30 7.54
C GLU A 402 17.02 3.55 7.37
N SER A 403 16.51 4.65 7.91
CA SER A 403 15.06 4.89 8.00
C SER A 403 14.39 5.01 6.63
N GLY A 404 15.05 5.58 5.62
CA GLY A 404 14.49 5.74 4.28
C GLY A 404 14.39 4.40 3.56
N VAL A 405 15.52 3.67 3.41
CA VAL A 405 15.52 2.37 2.72
C VAL A 405 14.72 1.32 3.50
N GLY A 406 14.81 1.31 4.84
CA GLY A 406 14.07 0.37 5.67
C GLY A 406 12.56 0.56 5.56
N LEU A 407 12.07 1.81 5.65
CA LEU A 407 10.65 2.11 5.45
C LEU A 407 10.21 1.88 4.00
N GLY A 408 11.08 2.13 3.02
CA GLY A 408 10.83 1.79 1.62
C GLY A 408 10.60 0.28 1.42
N ILE A 409 11.44 -0.57 2.03
CA ILE A 409 11.28 -2.03 1.99
C ILE A 409 10.01 -2.45 2.72
N TYR A 410 9.76 -1.91 3.91
CA TYR A 410 8.51 -2.17 4.64
C TYR A 410 7.29 -1.87 3.77
N GLN A 411 7.25 -0.71 3.11
CA GLN A 411 6.15 -0.31 2.24
C GLN A 411 6.05 -1.20 0.98
N MET A 412 7.19 -1.55 0.37
CA MET A 412 7.19 -2.49 -0.76
C MET A 412 6.58 -3.83 -0.37
N VAL A 413 7.01 -4.42 0.75
CA VAL A 413 6.50 -5.70 1.26
C VAL A 413 5.01 -5.60 1.60
N PHE A 414 4.58 -4.49 2.20
CA PHE A 414 3.19 -4.18 2.48
C PHE A 414 2.33 -4.15 1.20
N PHE A 415 2.75 -3.41 0.17
CA PHE A 415 2.02 -3.35 -1.10
C PHE A 415 2.06 -4.66 -1.89
N LEU A 416 3.16 -5.43 -1.80
CA LEU A 416 3.21 -6.79 -2.35
C LEU A 416 2.12 -7.67 -1.72
N GLY A 417 1.93 -7.61 -0.41
CA GLY A 417 0.81 -8.30 0.25
C GLY A 417 -0.55 -7.94 -0.36
N GLY A 418 -0.76 -6.65 -0.63
CA GLY A 418 -1.97 -6.15 -1.31
C GLY A 418 -2.15 -6.63 -2.76
N GLY A 419 -1.07 -6.93 -3.47
CA GLY A 419 -1.13 -7.52 -4.81
C GLY A 419 -1.33 -9.04 -4.78
N PHE A 420 -0.64 -9.73 -3.88
CA PHE A 420 -0.74 -11.19 -3.75
C PHE A 420 -2.09 -11.65 -3.18
N GLY A 421 -2.65 -10.91 -2.21
CA GLY A 421 -3.89 -11.28 -1.54
C GLY A 421 -5.06 -11.54 -2.49
N PRO A 422 -5.47 -10.55 -3.30
CA PRO A 422 -6.54 -10.72 -4.27
C PRO A 422 -6.31 -11.83 -5.27
N ALA A 423 -5.08 -11.90 -5.81
CA ALA A 423 -4.75 -12.86 -6.85
C ALA A 423 -4.81 -14.32 -6.33
N VAL A 424 -4.23 -14.57 -5.15
CA VAL A 424 -4.27 -15.90 -4.52
C VAL A 424 -5.70 -16.26 -4.10
N ALA A 425 -6.43 -15.30 -3.50
CA ALA A 425 -7.80 -15.53 -3.06
C ALA A 425 -8.77 -15.81 -4.23
N ALA A 426 -8.68 -15.03 -5.31
CA ALA A 426 -9.52 -15.24 -6.50
C ALA A 426 -9.17 -16.54 -7.25
N THR A 427 -7.88 -16.88 -7.35
CA THR A 427 -7.47 -18.16 -7.93
C THR A 427 -7.96 -19.34 -7.10
N PHE A 428 -7.86 -19.23 -5.78
CA PHE A 428 -8.35 -20.29 -4.89
C PHE A 428 -9.87 -20.42 -4.96
N LEU A 429 -10.60 -19.30 -5.05
CA LEU A 429 -12.04 -19.28 -5.29
C LEU A 429 -12.40 -20.00 -6.60
N ALA A 430 -11.72 -19.67 -7.72
CA ALA A 430 -11.95 -20.33 -9.02
C ALA A 430 -11.68 -21.83 -8.94
N PHE A 431 -10.57 -22.26 -8.32
CA PHE A 431 -10.25 -23.66 -8.11
C PHE A 431 -11.32 -24.39 -7.29
N ARG A 432 -11.86 -23.78 -6.26
CA ARG A 432 -12.92 -24.36 -5.43
C ARG A 432 -14.26 -24.42 -6.16
N ASN A 433 -14.58 -23.43 -6.98
CA ASN A 433 -15.76 -23.43 -7.86
C ASN A 433 -15.73 -24.62 -8.84
N GLU A 434 -14.57 -24.87 -9.49
CA GLU A 434 -14.42 -26.01 -10.41
C GLU A 434 -14.52 -27.35 -9.68
N ALA A 435 -13.95 -27.47 -8.50
CA ALA A 435 -13.89 -28.71 -7.74
C ALA A 435 -15.27 -29.15 -7.22
N ARG A 436 -16.24 -28.21 -7.07
CA ARG A 436 -17.59 -28.47 -6.52
C ARG A 436 -17.56 -29.30 -5.22
N ALA A 437 -16.52 -29.14 -4.43
CA ALA A 437 -16.31 -29.91 -3.22
C ALA A 437 -17.00 -29.23 -2.02
N GLU A 438 -17.31 -30.02 -0.99
CA GLU A 438 -17.84 -29.52 0.28
C GLU A 438 -16.91 -28.48 0.93
N ALA A 439 -17.45 -27.61 1.78
CA ALA A 439 -16.67 -26.58 2.43
C ALA A 439 -15.57 -27.18 3.32
N LEU A 440 -14.38 -26.56 3.26
CA LEU A 440 -13.26 -26.91 4.14
C LEU A 440 -13.51 -26.46 5.59
N ASN A 441 -14.32 -25.40 5.77
CA ASN A 441 -14.66 -24.90 7.08
C ASN A 441 -15.76 -25.79 7.71
N PRO A 442 -15.48 -26.54 8.78
CA PRO A 442 -16.45 -27.46 9.38
C PRO A 442 -17.65 -26.75 10.04
N LEU A 443 -17.56 -25.45 10.28
CA LEU A 443 -18.66 -24.64 10.85
C LEU A 443 -19.57 -24.06 9.78
N TYR A 444 -19.22 -24.22 8.50
CA TYR A 444 -20.00 -23.68 7.41
C TYR A 444 -21.11 -24.65 6.99
N SER A 445 -22.33 -24.12 6.84
CA SER A 445 -23.53 -24.93 6.54
C SER A 445 -24.43 -24.32 5.45
N LEU A 446 -23.94 -23.29 4.73
CA LEU A 446 -24.69 -22.63 3.66
C LEU A 446 -24.18 -23.07 2.28
N ASP A 447 -24.74 -22.50 1.20
CA ASP A 447 -24.51 -22.99 -0.17
C ASP A 447 -23.33 -22.36 -0.92
N ALA A 448 -22.67 -21.34 -0.35
CA ALA A 448 -21.53 -20.64 -0.95
C ALA A 448 -20.17 -21.19 -0.46
N ALA A 449 -19.98 -22.51 -0.48
CA ALA A 449 -18.76 -23.17 0.01
C ALA A 449 -17.45 -22.62 -0.59
N PRO A 450 -17.33 -22.33 -1.90
CA PRO A 450 -16.10 -21.75 -2.47
C PRO A 450 -15.72 -20.41 -1.86
N PHE A 451 -16.69 -19.55 -1.57
CA PHE A 451 -16.45 -18.27 -0.91
C PHE A 451 -16.07 -18.46 0.56
N SER A 452 -16.74 -19.37 1.28
CA SER A 452 -16.34 -19.75 2.64
C SER A 452 -14.87 -20.13 2.70
N ASP A 453 -14.44 -21.00 1.80
CA ASP A 453 -13.06 -21.49 1.73
C ASP A 453 -12.05 -20.38 1.34
N ALA A 454 -12.43 -19.48 0.43
CA ALA A 454 -11.60 -18.35 0.08
C ALA A 454 -11.40 -17.39 1.27
N PHE A 455 -12.44 -17.13 2.07
CA PHE A 455 -12.31 -16.35 3.32
C PHE A 455 -11.55 -17.11 4.41
N LEU A 456 -11.62 -18.45 4.42
CA LEU A 456 -10.81 -19.29 5.33
C LEU A 456 -9.31 -19.15 5.00
N LEU A 457 -8.95 -19.14 3.71
CA LEU A 457 -7.58 -18.85 3.25
C LEU A 457 -7.08 -17.48 3.71
N VAL A 458 -7.91 -16.45 3.59
CA VAL A 458 -7.62 -15.11 4.10
C VAL A 458 -7.44 -15.11 5.63
N SER A 459 -8.24 -15.88 6.33
CA SER A 459 -8.12 -16.05 7.78
C SER A 459 -6.81 -16.73 8.15
N ALA A 460 -6.37 -17.74 7.38
CA ALA A 460 -5.07 -18.39 7.57
C ALA A 460 -3.91 -17.40 7.39
N ALA A 461 -3.97 -16.51 6.39
CA ALA A 461 -3.00 -15.44 6.24
C ALA A 461 -2.96 -14.50 7.45
N THR A 462 -4.11 -14.17 8.03
CA THR A 462 -4.21 -13.35 9.25
C THR A 462 -3.61 -14.07 10.47
N ILE A 463 -3.73 -15.41 10.57
CA ILE A 463 -3.05 -16.21 11.59
C ILE A 463 -1.52 -16.09 11.45
N VAL A 464 -1.00 -16.15 10.24
CA VAL A 464 0.44 -15.96 10.00
C VAL A 464 0.89 -14.57 10.45
N ALA A 465 0.12 -13.52 10.14
CA ALA A 465 0.38 -12.17 10.64
C ALA A 465 0.39 -12.13 12.17
N PHE A 466 -0.58 -12.79 12.81
CA PHE A 466 -0.67 -12.85 14.28
C PHE A 466 0.55 -13.55 14.88
N ILE A 467 0.97 -14.67 14.32
CA ILE A 467 2.19 -15.38 14.76
C ILE A 467 3.41 -14.47 14.58
N ALA A 468 3.55 -13.81 13.43
CA ALA A 468 4.64 -12.88 13.19
C ALA A 468 4.68 -11.72 14.20
N SER A 469 3.51 -11.30 14.73
CA SER A 469 3.41 -10.21 15.71
C SER A 469 4.11 -10.49 17.05
N PHE A 470 4.45 -11.75 17.36
CA PHE A 470 5.18 -12.09 18.58
C PHE A 470 6.63 -11.60 18.56
N GLY A 471 7.22 -11.38 17.38
CA GLY A 471 8.55 -10.78 17.23
C GLY A 471 8.61 -9.26 17.39
N LEU A 472 7.47 -8.58 17.55
CA LEU A 472 7.42 -7.13 17.79
C LEU A 472 8.04 -6.78 19.15
N LYS A 473 8.91 -5.76 19.18
CA LYS A 473 9.47 -5.23 20.44
C LYS A 473 8.40 -4.42 21.19
N SER A 474 8.46 -4.48 22.53
CA SER A 474 7.66 -3.60 23.40
C SER A 474 8.44 -2.29 23.54
N THR A 475 8.05 -1.26 22.82
CA THR A 475 8.54 0.11 23.01
C THR A 475 7.39 0.93 23.58
N THR A 476 7.35 1.08 24.90
CA THR A 476 6.54 2.11 25.55
C THR A 476 7.34 3.42 25.54
N ALA A 477 6.65 4.56 25.36
CA ALA A 477 7.26 5.90 25.36
C ALA A 477 8.04 6.24 26.67
N LYS A 478 7.94 5.39 27.70
CA LYS A 478 8.69 5.50 28.96
C LYS A 478 10.12 4.92 28.93
N GLU A 479 10.50 4.19 27.87
CA GLU A 479 11.79 3.50 27.78
C GLU A 479 12.70 4.08 26.67
N ALA A 480 12.35 5.23 26.11
CA ALA A 480 13.28 5.98 25.27
C ALA A 480 14.29 6.72 26.18
N PRO A 481 15.61 6.49 26.04
CA PRO A 481 16.66 7.17 26.79
C PRO A 481 16.70 8.67 26.49
#